data_723cdb450a7e2adaf1c53ded99f59d3d
#
_entry.id   723cdb450a7e2adaf1c53ded99f59d3d
#
_cell.length_a   1.000
_cell.length_b   1.000
_cell.length_c   1.000
_cell.angle_alpha   90.00
_cell.angle_beta   90.00
_cell.angle_gamma   90.00
#
_symmetry.space_group_name_H-M   'P 1'
#
loop_
_entity.id
_entity.type
_entity.pdbx_description
1 polymer ?
#
loop_
_entity_poly.entity_id
_entity_poly.type
_entity_poly.pdbx_seq_one_letter_code
_entity_poly.pdbx_strand_id
1 'polypeptide(L)'
;MRATVADDERVARVLICEPHPEVRELLCRIVIRLGHDPVLEDAELAPVDAILLEPAHAPSVERAQAFRAANGGAPVVCASIELPDAGTRRLGAVAFLVKPFALPDLEAALKRALNGKHEPGS
;
A
#
# COMPACT_ATOMS: atom_id res chain seq x y z
N MET A 1 14.68 -18.88 -18.93
CA MET A 1 14.91 -18.10 -18.31
C MET A 1 13.88 -17.34 -18.01
N ARG A 2 13.97 -16.70 -17.31
CA ARG A 2 13.05 -16.03 -16.93
C ARG A 2 13.23 -14.75 -17.22
N ALA A 3 14.12 -14.43 -17.96
CA ALA A 3 14.37 -13.09 -18.31
C ALA A 3 13.13 -12.39 -18.74
N THR A 4 12.17 -13.16 -19.04
CA THR A 4 10.95 -12.59 -19.54
C THR A 4 9.86 -12.55 -18.50
N VAL A 5 10.23 -12.49 -17.25
CA VAL A 5 9.21 -12.33 -16.22
C VAL A 5 8.48 -11.03 -16.49
N ALA A 6 7.18 -11.13 -16.58
CA ALA A 6 6.36 -9.94 -16.80
C ALA A 6 6.38 -9.06 -15.57
N ASP A 7 6.17 -7.75 -15.77
CA ASP A 7 6.18 -6.83 -14.66
C ASP A 7 5.15 -7.19 -13.61
N ASP A 8 4.01 -7.73 -14.03
CA ASP A 8 2.96 -8.08 -13.08
C ASP A 8 3.30 -9.34 -12.30
N GLU A 9 4.38 -10.04 -12.67
CA GLU A 9 4.84 -11.18 -11.90
C GLU A 9 5.94 -10.80 -10.94
N ARG A 10 6.38 -9.57 -10.98
CA ARG A 10 7.44 -9.12 -10.13
C ARG A 10 6.96 -9.01 -8.69
N VAL A 11 7.77 -9.48 -7.75
CA VAL A 11 7.45 -9.38 -6.34
C VAL A 11 7.66 -7.94 -5.90
N ALA A 12 6.62 -7.34 -5.32
CA ALA A 12 6.69 -5.98 -4.81
C ALA A 12 6.71 -6.02 -3.28
N ARG A 13 7.30 -5.01 -2.69
CA ARG A 13 7.31 -4.85 -1.24
C ARG A 13 6.24 -3.83 -0.89
N VAL A 14 5.29 -4.25 -0.06
CA VAL A 14 4.15 -3.42 0.29
C VAL A 14 4.19 -3.12 1.79
N LEU A 15 4.35 -1.85 2.12
CA LEU A 15 4.35 -1.42 3.51
C LEU A 15 2.92 -1.41 4.04
N ILE A 16 2.73 -1.95 5.24
CA ILE A 16 1.41 -1.99 5.85
C ILE A 16 1.45 -1.15 7.12
N CYS A 17 0.74 -0.03 7.10
CA CYS A 17 0.62 0.89 8.23
C CYS A 17 -0.80 0.80 8.76
N GLU A 18 -1.00 -0.14 9.66
CA GLU A 18 -2.30 -0.43 10.23
C GLU A 18 -2.13 -0.74 11.72
N PRO A 19 -2.80 0.01 12.61
CA PRO A 19 -2.61 -0.20 14.06
C PRO A 19 -3.32 -1.42 14.62
N HIS A 20 -4.41 -1.89 13.98
CA HIS A 20 -5.16 -3.01 14.49
C HIS A 20 -4.45 -4.32 14.14
N PRO A 21 -4.00 -5.10 15.13
CA PRO A 21 -3.22 -6.31 14.82
C PRO A 21 -3.95 -7.31 13.94
N GLU A 22 -5.25 -7.48 14.16
CA GLU A 22 -6.01 -8.46 13.36
C GLU A 22 -6.17 -8.01 11.92
N VAL A 23 -6.41 -6.72 11.71
CA VAL A 23 -6.53 -6.18 10.37
C VAL A 23 -5.17 -6.21 9.69
N ARG A 24 -4.13 -5.84 10.44
CA ARG A 24 -2.76 -5.85 9.90
C ARG A 24 -2.39 -7.25 9.42
N GLU A 25 -2.70 -8.27 10.23
CA GLU A 25 -2.39 -9.63 9.85
C GLU A 25 -3.15 -10.05 8.60
N LEU A 26 -4.42 -9.66 8.52
CA LEU A 26 -5.22 -9.96 7.35
C LEU A 26 -4.62 -9.32 6.09
N LEU A 27 -4.23 -8.06 6.19
CA LEU A 27 -3.63 -7.37 5.05
C LEU A 27 -2.32 -8.03 4.64
N CYS A 28 -1.52 -8.47 5.62
CA CYS A 28 -0.28 -9.18 5.30
C CYS A 28 -0.57 -10.47 4.53
N ARG A 29 -1.58 -11.23 4.94
CA ARG A 29 -1.93 -12.46 4.25
C ARG A 29 -2.40 -12.19 2.84
N ILE A 30 -3.15 -11.13 2.65
CA ILE A 30 -3.65 -10.76 1.33
C ILE A 30 -2.48 -10.39 0.42
N VAL A 31 -1.54 -9.59 0.93
CA VAL A 31 -0.37 -9.19 0.16
C VAL A 31 0.43 -10.42 -0.25
N ILE A 32 0.64 -11.35 0.67
CA ILE A 32 1.37 -12.58 0.37
C ILE A 32 0.62 -13.39 -0.68
N ARG A 33 -0.69 -13.47 -0.56
CA ARG A 33 -1.51 -14.24 -1.49
C ARG A 33 -1.43 -13.67 -2.91
N LEU A 34 -1.25 -12.36 -3.01
CA LEU A 34 -1.11 -11.71 -4.31
C LEU A 34 0.32 -11.84 -4.87
N GLY A 35 1.21 -12.49 -4.14
CA GLY A 35 2.56 -12.73 -4.61
C GLY A 35 3.56 -11.66 -4.23
N HIS A 36 3.24 -10.84 -3.24
CA HIS A 36 4.12 -9.75 -2.82
C HIS A 36 4.59 -9.93 -1.38
N ASP A 37 5.53 -9.11 -0.95
CA ASP A 37 6.09 -9.18 0.38
C ASP A 37 5.55 -8.05 1.26
N PRO A 38 4.93 -8.35 2.40
CA PRO A 38 4.51 -7.32 3.32
C PRO A 38 5.68 -6.81 4.14
N VAL A 39 5.71 -5.50 4.39
CA VAL A 39 6.69 -4.85 5.26
C VAL A 39 5.90 -4.15 6.36
N LEU A 40 6.27 -4.37 7.61
CA LEU A 40 5.55 -3.75 8.72
C LEU A 40 6.11 -2.38 9.03
N GLU A 41 5.27 -1.53 9.61
CA GLU A 41 5.63 -0.13 9.80
C GLU A 41 6.71 0.07 10.85
N ASP A 42 6.97 -0.91 11.69
CA ASP A 42 8.03 -0.82 12.68
C ASP A 42 9.39 -1.28 12.13
N ALA A 43 9.43 -1.72 10.89
CA ALA A 43 10.68 -2.09 10.26
C ALA A 43 11.54 -0.86 10.00
N GLU A 44 12.83 -1.08 9.80
CA GLU A 44 13.71 0.01 9.40
C GLU A 44 13.30 0.52 8.02
N LEU A 45 13.54 1.79 7.77
CA LEU A 45 13.22 2.35 6.46
C LEU A 45 13.95 1.56 5.38
N ALA A 46 13.17 0.98 4.50
CA ALA A 46 13.68 0.13 3.44
C ALA A 46 12.89 0.42 2.17
N PRO A 47 13.39 -0.01 1.02
CA PRO A 47 12.65 0.23 -0.22
C PRO A 47 11.30 -0.46 -0.19
N VAL A 48 10.26 0.27 -0.54
CA VAL A 48 8.91 -0.30 -0.71
C VAL A 48 8.33 0.23 -2.01
N ASP A 49 7.44 -0.56 -2.59
CA ASP A 49 6.85 -0.23 -3.88
C ASP A 49 5.47 0.36 -3.76
N ALA A 50 4.81 0.13 -2.63
CA ALA A 50 3.49 0.67 -2.37
C ALA A 50 3.24 0.68 -0.87
N ILE A 51 2.26 1.47 -0.44
CA ILE A 51 1.94 1.62 0.98
C ILE A 51 0.44 1.44 1.17
N LEU A 52 0.06 0.53 2.08
CA LEU A 52 -1.32 0.41 2.55
C LEU A 52 -1.39 1.15 3.87
N LEU A 53 -2.31 2.10 3.99
CA LEU A 53 -2.33 3.01 5.13
C LEU A 53 -3.72 3.16 5.71
N GLU A 54 -3.82 3.07 7.04
CA GLU A 54 -5.02 3.50 7.78
C GLU A 54 -4.83 4.98 8.12
N PRO A 55 -5.48 5.90 7.39
CA PRO A 55 -5.20 7.33 7.57
C PRO A 55 -5.79 7.92 8.84
N ALA A 56 -6.66 7.20 9.54
CA ALA A 56 -7.23 7.71 10.79
C ALA A 56 -6.27 7.60 11.96
N HIS A 57 -5.14 6.90 11.80
CA HIS A 57 -4.18 6.70 12.87
C HIS A 57 -2.94 7.53 12.60
N ALA A 58 -2.78 8.62 13.35
CA ALA A 58 -1.71 9.58 13.07
C ALA A 58 -0.30 8.97 13.07
N PRO A 59 0.06 8.10 14.02
CA PRO A 59 1.40 7.48 13.96
C PRO A 59 1.63 6.68 12.68
N SER A 60 0.59 6.00 12.17
CA SER A 60 0.72 5.27 10.91
C SER A 60 0.92 6.22 9.75
N VAL A 61 0.25 7.36 9.77
CA VAL A 61 0.43 8.37 8.72
C VAL A 61 1.86 8.89 8.73
N GLU A 62 2.39 9.19 9.90
CA GLU A 62 3.76 9.69 10.00
C GLU A 62 4.75 8.66 9.47
N ARG A 63 4.53 7.41 9.81
CA ARG A 63 5.40 6.35 9.36
C ARG A 63 5.33 6.16 7.84
N ALA A 64 4.11 6.23 7.31
CA ALA A 64 3.91 6.13 5.86
C ALA A 64 4.62 7.27 5.15
N GLN A 65 4.53 8.48 5.69
CA GLN A 65 5.18 9.63 5.08
C GLN A 65 6.71 9.49 5.09
N ALA A 66 7.27 8.92 6.17
CA ALA A 66 8.71 8.69 6.24
C ALA A 66 9.16 7.70 5.17
N PHE A 67 8.42 6.60 5.01
CA PHE A 67 8.74 5.62 3.98
C PHE A 67 8.56 6.22 2.59
N ARG A 68 7.51 7.01 2.42
CA ARG A 68 7.24 7.62 1.12
C ARG A 68 8.34 8.57 0.71
N ALA A 69 8.82 9.38 1.66
CA ALA A 69 9.91 10.30 1.38
C ALA A 69 11.19 9.55 1.04
N ALA A 70 11.45 8.45 1.75
CA ALA A 70 12.66 7.66 1.52
C ALA A 70 12.60 6.91 0.19
N ASN A 71 11.41 6.73 -0.38
CA ASN A 71 11.24 5.94 -1.60
C ASN A 71 10.77 6.76 -2.80
N GLY A 72 10.97 8.06 -2.75
CA GLY A 72 10.69 8.88 -3.92
C GLY A 72 9.22 9.00 -4.26
N GLY A 73 8.34 8.92 -3.24
CA GLY A 73 6.92 9.09 -3.48
C GLY A 73 6.18 7.80 -3.80
N ALA A 74 6.46 6.72 -3.06
CA ALA A 74 5.75 5.47 -3.27
C ALA A 74 4.24 5.69 -3.19
N PRO A 75 3.46 5.03 -4.06
CA PRO A 75 2.01 5.21 -4.08
C PRO A 75 1.34 4.69 -2.81
N VAL A 76 0.28 5.36 -2.40
CA VAL A 76 -0.42 5.05 -1.16
C VAL A 76 -1.85 4.61 -1.48
N VAL A 77 -2.28 3.49 -0.88
CA VAL A 77 -3.66 3.05 -0.90
C VAL A 77 -4.17 3.18 0.53
N CYS A 78 -5.19 4.01 0.72
CA CYS A 78 -5.78 4.18 2.04
C CYS A 78 -6.93 3.21 2.24
N ALA A 79 -7.02 2.65 3.45
CA ALA A 79 -8.10 1.75 3.82
C ALA A 79 -8.55 2.11 5.23
N SER A 80 -9.78 2.59 5.37
CA SER A 80 -10.27 3.09 6.65
C SER A 80 -11.74 2.78 6.80
N ILE A 81 -12.22 2.81 8.06
CA ILE A 81 -13.64 2.67 8.32
C ILE A 81 -14.35 4.01 8.11
N GLU A 82 -13.59 5.08 7.93
CA GLU A 82 -14.17 6.42 7.74
C GLU A 82 -14.01 6.88 6.31
N LEU A 83 -14.95 7.68 5.86
CA LEU A 83 -14.84 8.27 4.53
C LEU A 83 -13.69 9.28 4.51
N PRO A 84 -13.07 9.50 3.34
CA PRO A 84 -11.94 10.42 3.28
C PRO A 84 -12.39 11.85 3.59
N ASP A 85 -11.60 12.52 4.41
CA ASP A 85 -11.80 13.92 4.69
C ASP A 85 -10.72 14.73 3.95
N ALA A 86 -10.70 16.05 4.18
CA ALA A 86 -9.74 16.90 3.50
C ALA A 86 -8.30 16.52 3.79
N GLY A 87 -8.01 16.16 5.04
CA GLY A 87 -6.66 15.75 5.42
C GLY A 87 -6.23 14.48 4.71
N THR A 88 -7.14 13.51 4.65
CA THR A 88 -6.86 12.25 3.98
C THR A 88 -6.63 12.48 2.49
N ARG A 89 -7.43 13.35 1.88
CA ARG A 89 -7.27 13.63 0.45
C ARG A 89 -5.92 14.26 0.13
N ARG A 90 -5.35 15.00 1.07
CA ARG A 90 -4.05 15.62 0.85
C ARG A 90 -2.92 14.60 0.80
N LEU A 91 -3.16 13.36 1.25
CA LEU A 91 -2.16 12.32 1.16
C LEU A 91 -1.90 11.89 -0.28
N GLY A 92 -2.80 12.23 -1.19
CA GLY A 92 -2.60 11.88 -2.59
C GLY A 92 -2.65 10.40 -2.87
N ALA A 93 -3.50 9.69 -2.13
CA ALA A 93 -3.62 8.24 -2.32
C ALA A 93 -4.16 7.91 -3.71
N VAL A 94 -3.65 6.85 -4.30
CA VAL A 94 -4.12 6.42 -5.62
C VAL A 94 -5.45 5.68 -5.51
N ALA A 95 -5.80 5.19 -4.31
CA ALA A 95 -7.08 4.55 -4.09
C ALA A 95 -7.46 4.70 -2.63
N PHE A 96 -8.75 4.65 -2.36
CA PHE A 96 -9.27 4.74 -1.00
C PHE A 96 -10.33 3.67 -0.85
N LEU A 97 -10.12 2.77 0.13
CA LEU A 97 -11.06 1.69 0.40
C LEU A 97 -11.70 1.92 1.75
N VAL A 98 -13.01 1.69 1.83
CA VAL A 98 -13.75 1.80 3.08
C VAL A 98 -13.95 0.41 3.64
N LYS A 99 -13.56 0.19 4.88
CA LYS A 99 -13.71 -1.12 5.52
C LYS A 99 -15.16 -1.32 5.96
N PRO A 100 -15.68 -2.53 5.89
CA PRO A 100 -15.04 -3.69 5.27
C PRO A 100 -15.10 -3.58 3.75
N PHE A 101 -14.08 -4.09 3.10
CA PHE A 101 -14.04 -4.07 1.64
C PHE A 101 -13.82 -5.48 1.12
N ALA A 102 -14.20 -5.70 -0.14
CA ALA A 102 -14.04 -7.01 -0.75
C ALA A 102 -12.59 -7.21 -1.18
N LEU A 103 -12.14 -8.45 -1.14
CA LEU A 103 -10.79 -8.78 -1.56
C LEU A 103 -10.49 -8.30 -2.99
N PRO A 104 -11.38 -8.47 -3.97
CA PRO A 104 -11.10 -7.96 -5.32
C PRO A 104 -10.86 -6.45 -5.36
N ASP A 105 -11.50 -5.69 -4.47
CA ASP A 105 -11.30 -4.24 -4.44
C ASP A 105 -9.88 -3.90 -3.98
N LEU A 106 -9.38 -4.61 -2.98
CA LEU A 106 -8.01 -4.39 -2.52
C LEU A 106 -7.03 -4.82 -3.60
N GLU A 107 -7.30 -5.95 -4.25
CA GLU A 107 -6.44 -6.44 -5.30
C GLU A 107 -6.33 -5.43 -6.43
N ALA A 108 -7.47 -4.89 -6.85
CA ALA A 108 -7.49 -3.89 -7.93
C ALA A 108 -6.75 -2.63 -7.51
N ALA A 109 -6.91 -2.20 -6.26
CA ALA A 109 -6.24 -1.00 -5.78
C ALA A 109 -4.73 -1.19 -5.75
N LEU A 110 -4.27 -2.35 -5.30
CA LEU A 110 -2.83 -2.63 -5.27
C LEU A 110 -2.25 -2.72 -6.68
N LYS A 111 -2.98 -3.37 -7.59
CA LYS A 111 -2.51 -3.43 -8.97
C LYS A 111 -2.39 -2.04 -9.56
N ARG A 112 -3.37 -1.19 -9.29
CA ARG A 112 -3.34 0.18 -9.79
C ARG A 112 -2.14 0.94 -9.23
N ALA A 113 -1.85 0.77 -7.94
CA ALA A 113 -0.73 1.43 -7.31
C ALA A 113 0.59 0.96 -7.90
N LEU A 114 0.74 -0.35 -8.07
CA LEU A 114 1.99 -0.91 -8.55
C LEU A 114 2.21 -0.65 -10.03
N ASN A 115 1.13 -0.75 -10.83
CA ASN A 115 1.26 -0.53 -12.28
C ASN A 115 1.50 0.93 -12.61
N GLY A 116 0.93 1.84 -11.83
CA GLY A 116 1.13 3.26 -12.08
C GLY A 116 2.59 3.68 -12.04
N LYS A 117 3.41 2.96 -11.26
CA LYS A 117 4.83 3.29 -11.17
C LYS A 117 5.55 2.98 -12.46
N HIS A 118 5.00 2.10 -13.28
CA HIS A 118 5.68 1.65 -14.49
C HIS A 118 5.07 2.19 -15.76
N GLU A 119 4.09 3.09 -15.65
CA GLU A 119 3.46 3.60 -16.83
C GLU A 119 4.22 4.79 -17.35
N PRO A 120 4.94 4.63 -18.43
CA PRO A 120 5.73 5.73 -18.97
C PRO A 120 4.80 6.77 -19.56
N GLY A 121 5.05 8.02 -19.21
CA GLY A 121 4.32 9.10 -19.82
C GLY A 121 2.90 9.25 -19.35
N SER A 122 2.51 8.54 -18.36
CA SER A 122 1.14 8.66 -17.84
C SER A 122 1.09 9.54 -16.65
#